data_80c6ce89328d65b16bb871eea67191da
#
_entry.id   80c6ce89328d65b16bb871eea67191da
#
_cell.length_a   1.000
_cell.length_b   1.000
_cell.length_c   1.000
_cell.angle_alpha   90.00
_cell.angle_beta   90.00
_cell.angle_gamma   90.00
#
_symmetry.space_group_name_H-M   'P 1'
#
loop_
_entity.id
_entity.type
_entity.pdbx_description
1 polymer ?
#
loop_
_entity_poly.entity_id
_entity_poly.type
_entity_poly.pdbx_seq_one_letter_code
_entity_poly.pdbx_strand_id
1 'polypeptide(L)'
;GEAPKDQRIYYFNTKELTGNKYGTPSPVPFRVVDQRAGIDLDIGIRCFGEYSIRLKNPLLFYTNVCGNVSEDYKTENIAGQMKTELLTALQPAFAKISEMGIRYSALPGHTLELADALNEQLSGKWRDLRGMEIVSFGVSSVKANEEDEQMIKELQRNAAFMDPTRAAAHLVGSQGDAMKAAAANTGAGPAMAFMGMGMAGQAGGMN
;
A
#
# COMPACT_ATOMS: atom_id res chain seq x y z
N GLY A 1 -6.25 -62.90 2.34
CA GLY A 1 -6.57 -61.80 3.24
C GLY A 1 -6.15 -60.47 2.65
N GLU A 2 -7.11 -59.62 2.40
CA GLU A 2 -6.80 -58.29 1.96
C GLU A 2 -5.99 -57.55 3.02
N ALA A 3 -4.89 -56.92 2.60
CA ALA A 3 -4.13 -56.05 3.48
C ALA A 3 -5.07 -54.89 3.95
N PRO A 4 -5.06 -54.57 5.23
CA PRO A 4 -5.87 -53.48 5.73
C PRO A 4 -5.49 -52.21 5.00
N LYS A 5 -6.46 -51.63 4.35
CA LYS A 5 -6.28 -50.30 3.74
C LYS A 5 -5.94 -49.31 4.85
N ASP A 6 -4.80 -48.71 4.72
CA ASP A 6 -4.34 -47.68 5.66
C ASP A 6 -5.34 -46.53 5.66
N GLN A 7 -6.25 -46.54 6.61
CA GLN A 7 -7.23 -45.45 6.76
C GLN A 7 -6.63 -44.42 7.69
N ARG A 8 -6.22 -43.30 7.10
CA ARG A 8 -5.75 -42.16 7.86
C ARG A 8 -6.87 -41.12 7.96
N ILE A 9 -7.16 -40.70 9.17
CA ILE A 9 -8.12 -39.65 9.43
C ILE A 9 -7.33 -38.37 9.64
N TYR A 10 -7.63 -37.35 8.82
CA TYR A 10 -7.02 -36.04 8.92
C TYR A 10 -8.02 -35.05 9.43
N TYR A 11 -7.61 -34.28 10.44
CA TYR A 11 -8.39 -33.18 10.97
C TYR A 11 -7.81 -31.88 10.47
N PHE A 12 -8.64 -31.08 9.80
CA PHE A 12 -8.25 -29.76 9.33
C PHE A 12 -8.96 -28.70 10.15
N ASN A 13 -8.19 -27.70 10.57
CA ASN A 13 -8.77 -26.53 11.19
C ASN A 13 -9.37 -25.62 10.11
N THR A 14 -10.70 -25.61 10.01
CA THR A 14 -11.44 -24.74 9.09
C THR A 14 -11.66 -23.35 9.66
N LYS A 15 -11.23 -23.12 10.90
CA LYS A 15 -11.26 -21.80 11.52
C LYS A 15 -10.16 -20.92 10.94
N GLU A 16 -10.31 -19.64 11.19
CA GLU A 16 -9.33 -18.64 10.79
C GLU A 16 -7.99 -18.89 11.51
N LEU A 17 -6.92 -18.98 10.72
CA LEU A 17 -5.55 -19.09 11.22
C LEU A 17 -4.94 -17.69 11.27
N THR A 18 -4.89 -17.15 12.47
CA THR A 18 -4.43 -15.77 12.73
C THR A 18 -2.94 -15.69 13.06
N GLY A 19 -2.41 -14.49 13.14
CA GLY A 19 -1.06 -14.26 13.64
C GLY A 19 0.05 -14.52 12.63
N ASN A 20 -0.26 -14.61 11.35
CA ASN A 20 0.75 -14.76 10.31
C ASN A 20 1.38 -13.40 10.01
N LYS A 21 2.65 -13.24 10.33
CA LYS A 21 3.37 -11.99 10.12
C LYS A 21 3.97 -11.92 8.72
N TYR A 22 3.94 -10.74 8.15
CA TYR A 22 4.62 -10.44 6.89
C TYR A 22 5.35 -9.11 6.98
N GLY A 23 6.35 -8.96 6.15
CA GLY A 23 7.05 -7.71 5.92
C GLY A 23 7.65 -7.72 4.53
N THR A 24 7.73 -6.58 3.90
CA THR A 24 8.32 -6.48 2.57
C THR A 24 9.85 -6.34 2.69
N PRO A 25 10.64 -7.30 2.18
CA PRO A 25 12.09 -7.24 2.27
C PRO A 25 12.69 -6.12 1.43
N SER A 26 12.00 -5.76 0.35
CA SER A 26 12.35 -4.65 -0.52
C SER A 26 11.09 -3.81 -0.80
N PRO A 27 11.26 -2.53 -1.20
CA PRO A 27 10.11 -1.70 -1.50
C PRO A 27 9.25 -2.28 -2.62
N VAL A 28 7.94 -2.21 -2.45
CA VAL A 28 6.96 -2.66 -3.44
C VAL A 28 6.45 -1.42 -4.17
N PRO A 29 6.41 -1.43 -5.51
CA PRO A 29 5.89 -0.30 -6.27
C PRO A 29 4.42 -0.01 -5.94
N PHE A 30 4.13 1.25 -5.72
CA PHE A 30 2.79 1.77 -5.56
C PHE A 30 2.60 2.98 -6.46
N ARG A 31 1.60 2.92 -7.33
CA ARG A 31 1.32 4.01 -8.26
C ARG A 31 0.62 5.15 -7.53
N VAL A 32 1.20 6.33 -7.61
CA VAL A 32 0.62 7.56 -7.09
C VAL A 32 0.07 8.37 -8.26
N VAL A 33 -1.23 8.63 -8.22
CA VAL A 33 -1.92 9.42 -9.22
C VAL A 33 -2.61 10.59 -8.53
N ASP A 34 -2.30 11.79 -8.97
CA ASP A 34 -2.99 13.01 -8.57
C ASP A 34 -3.21 13.85 -9.84
N GLN A 35 -4.41 13.76 -10.38
CA GLN A 35 -4.77 14.43 -11.64
C GLN A 35 -4.67 15.96 -11.52
N ARG A 36 -4.96 16.51 -10.35
CA ARG A 36 -4.87 17.96 -10.12
C ARG A 36 -3.44 18.46 -10.16
N ALA A 37 -2.51 17.66 -9.65
CA ALA A 37 -1.09 17.97 -9.66
C ALA A 37 -0.37 17.48 -10.91
N GLY A 38 -1.05 16.74 -11.80
CA GLY A 38 -0.43 16.12 -12.95
C GLY A 38 0.56 15.02 -12.56
N ILE A 39 0.37 14.39 -11.41
CA ILE A 39 1.24 13.35 -10.90
C ILE A 39 0.74 11.98 -11.36
N ASP A 40 1.62 11.21 -11.97
CA ASP A 40 1.43 9.80 -12.27
C ASP A 40 2.80 9.14 -12.24
N LEU A 41 3.17 8.57 -11.11
CA LEU A 41 4.48 7.96 -10.91
C LEU A 41 4.40 6.82 -9.92
N ASP A 42 5.37 5.92 -9.97
CA ASP A 42 5.51 4.84 -9.02
C ASP A 42 6.51 5.22 -7.93
N ILE A 43 6.13 4.93 -6.69
CA ILE A 43 7.02 5.03 -5.54
C ILE A 43 7.22 3.66 -4.93
N GLY A 44 8.32 3.48 -4.21
CA GLY A 44 8.54 2.26 -3.44
C GLY A 44 7.99 2.41 -2.04
N ILE A 45 7.13 1.49 -1.62
CA ILE A 45 6.62 1.46 -0.25
C ILE A 45 7.04 0.18 0.46
N ARG A 46 7.30 0.30 1.75
CA ARG A 46 7.54 -0.82 2.64
C ARG A 46 6.39 -0.90 3.62
N CYS A 47 5.91 -2.10 3.85
CA CYS A 47 4.87 -2.33 4.84
C CYS A 47 5.10 -3.64 5.59
N PHE A 48 4.52 -3.73 6.77
CA PHE A 48 4.45 -4.95 7.54
C PHE A 48 3.14 -5.01 8.30
N GLY A 49 2.77 -6.21 8.69
CA GLY A 49 1.54 -6.44 9.43
C GLY A 49 1.31 -7.92 9.65
N GLU A 50 0.07 -8.24 9.90
CA GLU A 50 -0.37 -9.62 10.12
C GLU A 50 -1.54 -9.93 9.20
N TYR A 51 -1.62 -11.17 8.78
CA TYR A 51 -2.74 -11.65 7.98
C TYR A 51 -3.29 -12.95 8.54
N SER A 52 -4.52 -13.25 8.20
CA SER A 52 -5.16 -14.51 8.54
C SER A 52 -5.65 -15.21 7.30
N ILE A 53 -5.62 -16.53 7.35
CA ILE A 53 -6.08 -17.39 6.27
C ILE A 53 -7.12 -18.37 6.79
N ARG A 54 -7.93 -18.87 5.87
CA ARG A 54 -8.88 -19.95 6.15
C ARG A 54 -8.74 -21.02 5.09
N LEU A 55 -8.81 -22.29 5.52
CA LEU A 55 -8.98 -23.40 4.61
C LEU A 55 -10.45 -23.48 4.22
N LYS A 56 -10.78 -23.03 3.03
CA LYS A 56 -12.14 -23.06 2.52
C LYS A 56 -12.51 -24.41 1.93
N ASN A 57 -11.53 -25.12 1.37
CA ASN A 57 -11.67 -26.46 0.84
C ASN A 57 -10.54 -27.34 1.39
N PRO A 58 -10.73 -27.98 2.56
CA PRO A 58 -9.69 -28.82 3.16
C PRO A 58 -9.25 -29.98 2.29
N LEU A 59 -10.14 -30.50 1.46
CA LEU A 59 -9.82 -31.61 0.56
C LEU A 59 -8.79 -31.21 -0.50
N LEU A 60 -8.95 -30.04 -1.10
CA LEU A 60 -7.97 -29.50 -2.03
C LEU A 60 -6.63 -29.25 -1.36
N PHE A 61 -6.66 -28.70 -0.17
CA PHE A 61 -5.43 -28.46 0.60
C PHE A 61 -4.70 -29.76 0.88
N TYR A 62 -5.42 -30.78 1.36
CA TYR A 62 -4.84 -32.08 1.62
C TYR A 62 -4.24 -32.71 0.35
N THR A 63 -5.00 -32.74 -0.72
CA THR A 63 -4.58 -33.38 -1.98
C THR A 63 -3.36 -32.69 -2.59
N ASN A 64 -3.34 -31.38 -2.64
CA ASN A 64 -2.34 -30.62 -3.38
C ASN A 64 -1.16 -30.15 -2.52
N VAL A 65 -1.30 -30.11 -1.22
CA VAL A 65 -0.25 -29.62 -0.31
C VAL A 65 0.31 -30.76 0.54
N CYS A 66 -0.53 -31.60 1.10
CA CYS A 66 -0.11 -32.64 2.05
C CYS A 66 0.10 -34.00 1.41
N GLY A 67 -0.54 -34.29 0.28
CA GLY A 67 -0.62 -35.63 -0.29
C GLY A 67 0.68 -36.22 -0.83
N ASN A 68 1.64 -35.39 -1.16
CA ASN A 68 2.87 -35.80 -1.86
C ASN A 68 4.14 -35.59 -1.03
N VAL A 69 4.05 -35.36 0.27
CA VAL A 69 5.21 -34.87 1.03
C VAL A 69 5.43 -35.74 2.28
N SER A 70 6.67 -36.11 2.57
CA SER A 70 7.07 -36.76 3.82
C SER A 70 7.03 -35.77 4.98
N GLU A 71 6.76 -36.23 6.20
CA GLU A 71 6.27 -35.41 7.31
C GLU A 71 7.15 -34.22 7.75
N ASP A 72 8.46 -34.33 7.61
CA ASP A 72 9.36 -33.29 8.16
C ASP A 72 9.69 -32.13 7.19
N TYR A 73 9.32 -32.26 5.94
CA TYR A 73 9.70 -31.31 4.89
C TYR A 73 8.75 -30.10 4.75
N LYS A 74 7.67 -30.03 5.54
CA LYS A 74 6.44 -29.49 5.01
C LYS A 74 6.04 -28.13 5.40
N THR A 75 5.99 -27.87 6.69
CA THR A 75 5.33 -26.67 7.20
C THR A 75 6.13 -25.44 6.90
N GLU A 76 7.46 -25.53 7.03
CA GLU A 76 8.35 -24.39 6.76
C GLU A 76 8.45 -24.06 5.29
N ASN A 77 8.54 -25.06 4.42
CA ASN A 77 8.63 -24.83 2.97
C ASN A 77 7.32 -24.32 2.39
N ILE A 78 6.20 -24.84 2.85
CA ILE A 78 4.88 -24.38 2.44
C ILE A 78 4.64 -22.96 2.93
N ALA A 79 4.95 -22.68 4.18
CA ALA A 79 4.81 -21.35 4.76
C ALA A 79 5.69 -20.32 4.02
N GLY A 80 6.93 -20.71 3.70
CA GLY A 80 7.84 -19.87 2.91
C GLY A 80 7.34 -19.62 1.50
N GLN A 81 6.83 -20.64 0.83
CA GLN A 81 6.26 -20.51 -0.50
C GLN A 81 5.01 -19.62 -0.50
N MET A 82 4.12 -19.82 0.45
CA MET A 82 2.91 -19.01 0.61
C MET A 82 3.27 -17.55 0.86
N LYS A 83 4.24 -17.30 1.72
CA LYS A 83 4.71 -15.95 1.99
C LYS A 83 5.29 -15.28 0.75
N THR A 84 6.08 -16.00 -0.04
CA THR A 84 6.63 -15.52 -1.30
C THR A 84 5.53 -15.18 -2.30
N GLU A 85 4.54 -16.04 -2.43
CA GLU A 85 3.39 -15.82 -3.32
C GLU A 85 2.56 -14.62 -2.86
N LEU A 86 2.35 -14.47 -1.55
CA LEU A 86 1.66 -13.33 -0.97
C LEU A 86 2.40 -12.02 -1.27
N LEU A 87 3.69 -11.97 -1.05
CA LEU A 87 4.50 -10.79 -1.32
C LEU A 87 4.54 -10.43 -2.81
N THR A 88 4.57 -11.44 -3.67
CA THR A 88 4.50 -11.24 -5.12
C THR A 88 3.13 -10.67 -5.54
N ALA A 89 2.06 -11.08 -4.88
CA ALA A 89 0.72 -10.60 -5.15
C ALA A 89 0.47 -9.16 -4.66
N LEU A 90 1.32 -8.64 -3.76
CA LEU A 90 1.16 -7.28 -3.25
C LEU A 90 1.27 -6.22 -4.33
N GLN A 91 2.18 -6.37 -5.28
CA GLN A 91 2.35 -5.36 -6.33
C GLN A 91 1.10 -5.17 -7.18
N PRO A 92 0.51 -6.23 -7.78
CA PRO A 92 -0.74 -6.07 -8.52
C PRO A 92 -1.92 -5.68 -7.62
N ALA A 93 -1.95 -6.12 -6.36
CA ALA A 93 -2.97 -5.69 -5.42
C ALA A 93 -2.87 -4.18 -5.13
N PHE A 94 -1.68 -3.67 -4.93
CA PHE A 94 -1.46 -2.22 -4.75
C PHE A 94 -1.85 -1.42 -5.99
N ALA A 95 -1.58 -1.95 -7.18
CA ALA A 95 -2.02 -1.31 -8.43
C ALA A 95 -3.54 -1.15 -8.46
N LYS A 96 -4.26 -2.18 -8.05
CA LYS A 96 -5.72 -2.14 -7.97
C LYS A 96 -6.22 -1.16 -6.93
N ILE A 97 -5.61 -1.13 -5.76
CA ILE A 97 -5.92 -0.17 -4.70
C ILE A 97 -5.69 1.26 -5.16
N SER A 98 -4.59 1.52 -5.86
CA SER A 98 -4.31 2.82 -6.44
C SER A 98 -5.35 3.24 -7.48
N GLU A 99 -5.81 2.32 -8.33
CA GLU A 99 -6.87 2.57 -9.30
C GLU A 99 -8.20 2.97 -8.64
N MET A 100 -8.45 2.49 -7.43
CA MET A 100 -9.62 2.87 -6.63
C MET A 100 -9.51 4.28 -6.04
N GLY A 101 -8.38 4.96 -6.21
CA GLY A 101 -8.13 6.29 -5.67
C GLY A 101 -7.66 6.28 -4.22
N ILE A 102 -7.30 5.14 -3.68
CA ILE A 102 -6.83 5.00 -2.30
C ILE A 102 -5.34 5.32 -2.25
N ARG A 103 -4.96 6.22 -1.36
CA ARG A 103 -3.55 6.60 -1.15
C ARG A 103 -2.80 5.53 -0.36
N TYR A 104 -1.49 5.39 -0.59
CA TYR A 104 -0.67 4.43 0.15
C TYR A 104 -0.72 4.68 1.67
N SER A 105 -0.76 5.93 2.09
CA SER A 105 -0.85 6.31 3.51
C SER A 105 -2.18 5.90 4.17
N ALA A 106 -3.21 5.64 3.39
CA ALA A 106 -4.52 5.19 3.87
C ALA A 106 -4.67 3.66 3.89
N LEU A 107 -3.67 2.90 3.46
CA LEU A 107 -3.73 1.43 3.43
C LEU A 107 -4.14 0.79 4.77
N PRO A 108 -3.65 1.27 5.93
CA PRO A 108 -4.10 0.70 7.21
C PRO A 108 -5.61 0.79 7.44
N GLY A 109 -6.28 1.76 6.84
CA GLY A 109 -7.73 1.93 6.92
C GLY A 109 -8.52 1.20 5.82
N HIS A 110 -7.85 0.60 4.83
CA HIS A 110 -8.48 -0.06 3.68
C HIS A 110 -8.05 -1.53 3.58
N THR A 111 -7.99 -2.19 4.71
CA THR A 111 -7.52 -3.58 4.80
C THR A 111 -8.49 -4.57 4.17
N LEU A 112 -9.78 -4.27 4.15
CA LEU A 112 -10.78 -5.12 3.49
C LEU A 112 -10.57 -5.12 1.97
N GLU A 113 -10.43 -3.96 1.38
CA GLU A 113 -10.19 -3.81 -0.06
C GLU A 113 -8.87 -4.46 -0.47
N LEU A 114 -7.86 -4.37 0.38
CA LEU A 114 -6.56 -5.00 0.14
C LEU A 114 -6.65 -6.52 0.22
N ALA A 115 -7.37 -7.06 1.21
CA ALA A 115 -7.61 -8.50 1.30
C ALA A 115 -8.36 -9.03 0.07
N ASP A 116 -9.36 -8.33 -0.40
CA ASP A 116 -10.11 -8.69 -1.61
C ASP A 116 -9.22 -8.66 -2.86
N ALA A 117 -8.39 -7.63 -3.00
CA ALA A 117 -7.46 -7.53 -4.12
C ALA A 117 -6.41 -8.65 -4.11
N LEU A 118 -5.90 -9.00 -2.93
CA LEU A 118 -4.96 -10.13 -2.78
C LEU A 118 -5.63 -11.47 -3.10
N ASN A 119 -6.84 -11.71 -2.62
CA ASN A 119 -7.59 -12.93 -2.92
C ASN A 119 -7.85 -13.08 -4.43
N GLU A 120 -8.12 -11.99 -5.11
CA GLU A 120 -8.27 -12.00 -6.56
C GLU A 120 -6.97 -12.42 -7.26
N GLN A 121 -5.84 -11.85 -6.85
CA GLN A 121 -4.54 -12.19 -7.41
C GLN A 121 -4.09 -13.62 -7.08
N LEU A 122 -4.45 -14.12 -5.91
CA LEU A 122 -4.06 -15.44 -5.42
C LEU A 122 -5.10 -16.52 -5.74
N SER A 123 -6.19 -16.18 -6.40
CA SER A 123 -7.31 -17.10 -6.63
C SER A 123 -6.91 -18.43 -7.30
N GLY A 124 -6.01 -18.38 -8.27
CA GLY A 124 -5.56 -19.59 -8.96
C GLY A 124 -4.74 -20.53 -8.08
N LYS A 125 -3.75 -20.00 -7.39
CA LYS A 125 -2.83 -20.80 -6.56
C LYS A 125 -3.38 -21.13 -5.18
N TRP A 126 -4.15 -20.23 -4.61
CA TRP A 126 -4.65 -20.39 -3.25
C TRP A 126 -6.04 -20.98 -3.20
N ARG A 127 -7.02 -20.33 -3.82
CA ARG A 127 -8.40 -20.80 -3.78
C ARG A 127 -8.59 -22.06 -4.60
N ASP A 128 -8.20 -22.03 -5.86
CA ASP A 128 -8.52 -23.09 -6.82
C ASP A 128 -7.60 -24.30 -6.67
N LEU A 129 -6.32 -24.08 -6.36
CA LEU A 129 -5.36 -25.17 -6.22
C LEU A 129 -5.28 -25.70 -4.78
N ARG A 130 -5.26 -24.82 -3.78
CA ARG A 130 -5.03 -25.20 -2.38
C ARG A 130 -6.23 -25.04 -1.46
N GLY A 131 -7.32 -24.51 -1.96
CA GLY A 131 -8.54 -24.32 -1.17
C GLY A 131 -8.39 -23.35 -0.01
N MET A 132 -7.52 -22.34 -0.17
CA MET A 132 -7.25 -21.32 0.85
C MET A 132 -7.71 -19.94 0.41
N GLU A 133 -8.02 -19.10 1.38
CA GLU A 133 -8.28 -17.67 1.14
C GLU A 133 -7.73 -16.83 2.28
N ILE A 134 -7.47 -15.57 1.99
CA ILE A 134 -7.16 -14.56 2.99
C ILE A 134 -8.48 -14.08 3.59
N VAL A 135 -8.59 -14.14 4.91
CA VAL A 135 -9.76 -13.62 5.65
C VAL A 135 -9.54 -12.17 6.01
N SER A 136 -8.35 -11.85 6.52
CA SER A 136 -7.97 -10.49 6.85
C SER A 136 -6.52 -10.23 6.48
N PHE A 137 -6.24 -8.99 6.11
CA PHE A 137 -4.88 -8.56 5.81
C PHE A 137 -4.66 -7.19 6.45
N GLY A 138 -3.92 -7.18 7.57
CA GLY A 138 -3.64 -5.96 8.32
C GLY A 138 -2.36 -5.29 7.84
N VAL A 139 -2.35 -3.97 7.87
CA VAL A 139 -1.16 -3.16 7.61
C VAL A 139 -0.90 -2.35 8.87
N SER A 140 0.09 -2.76 9.64
CA SER A 140 0.47 -2.09 10.88
C SER A 140 1.29 -0.83 10.63
N SER A 141 2.09 -0.86 9.57
CA SER A 141 2.91 0.29 9.17
C SER A 141 3.10 0.27 7.66
N VAL A 142 3.05 1.44 7.07
CA VAL A 142 3.38 1.68 5.68
C VAL A 142 4.29 2.90 5.60
N LYS A 143 5.40 2.77 4.89
CA LYS A 143 6.38 3.85 4.71
C LYS A 143 6.84 3.92 3.27
N ALA A 144 6.88 5.12 2.74
CA ALA A 144 7.57 5.41 1.49
C ALA A 144 8.98 5.97 1.79
N ASN A 145 9.83 5.96 0.76
CA ASN A 145 11.11 6.65 0.82
C ASN A 145 10.88 8.15 1.06
N GLU A 146 11.63 8.76 1.95
CA GLU A 146 11.50 10.20 2.28
C GLU A 146 11.67 11.10 1.06
N GLU A 147 12.58 10.76 0.16
CA GLU A 147 12.78 11.50 -1.09
C GLU A 147 11.54 11.49 -1.96
N ASP A 148 10.89 10.33 -2.08
CA ASP A 148 9.66 10.17 -2.84
C ASP A 148 8.50 10.94 -2.20
N GLU A 149 8.39 10.89 -0.89
CA GLU A 149 7.37 11.65 -0.16
C GLU A 149 7.55 13.16 -0.32
N GLN A 150 8.77 13.64 -0.21
CA GLN A 150 9.07 15.05 -0.41
C GLN A 150 8.78 15.50 -1.82
N MET A 151 9.16 14.68 -2.81
CA MET A 151 8.89 14.98 -4.21
C MET A 151 7.39 15.10 -4.48
N ILE A 152 6.59 14.18 -3.95
CA ILE A 152 5.13 14.25 -4.07
C ILE A 152 4.58 15.53 -3.43
N LYS A 153 5.03 15.84 -2.21
CA LYS A 153 4.61 17.05 -1.51
C LYS A 153 4.95 18.32 -2.28
N GLU A 154 6.15 18.38 -2.85
CA GLU A 154 6.57 19.51 -3.67
C GLU A 154 5.74 19.64 -4.95
N LEU A 155 5.49 18.53 -5.64
CA LEU A 155 4.66 18.51 -6.84
C LEU A 155 3.22 18.94 -6.53
N GLN A 156 2.66 18.48 -5.43
CA GLN A 156 1.33 18.87 -4.98
C GLN A 156 1.27 20.36 -4.60
N ARG A 157 2.30 20.84 -3.93
CA ARG A 157 2.42 22.27 -3.56
C ARG A 157 2.51 23.14 -4.81
N ASN A 158 3.37 22.79 -5.74
CA ASN A 158 3.52 23.52 -7.00
C ASN A 158 2.22 23.54 -7.80
N ALA A 159 1.51 22.43 -7.85
CA ALA A 159 0.22 22.35 -8.52
C ALA A 159 -0.85 23.22 -7.85
N ALA A 160 -0.84 23.31 -6.53
CA ALA A 160 -1.74 24.20 -5.79
C ALA A 160 -1.50 25.67 -6.12
N PHE A 161 -0.25 26.07 -6.35
CA PHE A 161 0.07 27.43 -6.80
C PHE A 161 -0.28 27.69 -8.26
N MET A 162 -0.30 26.66 -9.09
CA MET A 162 -0.66 26.78 -10.50
C MET A 162 -2.17 26.77 -10.78
N ASP A 163 -2.97 26.27 -9.83
CA ASP A 163 -4.41 26.29 -9.94
C ASP A 163 -4.94 27.72 -9.64
N PRO A 164 -5.53 28.43 -10.61
CA PRO A 164 -5.97 29.81 -10.38
C PRO A 164 -6.97 29.95 -9.25
N THR A 165 -7.87 28.98 -9.08
CA THR A 165 -8.89 28.99 -8.03
C THR A 165 -8.27 28.77 -6.65
N ARG A 166 -7.36 27.82 -6.53
CA ARG A 166 -6.64 27.55 -5.28
C ARG A 166 -5.63 28.63 -4.97
N ALA A 167 -4.91 29.12 -5.97
CA ALA A 167 -3.95 30.20 -5.80
C ALA A 167 -4.65 31.49 -5.31
N ALA A 168 -5.80 31.84 -5.88
CA ALA A 168 -6.59 32.97 -5.43
C ALA A 168 -7.10 32.77 -4.00
N ALA A 169 -7.66 31.60 -3.67
CA ALA A 169 -8.13 31.30 -2.32
C ALA A 169 -6.99 31.31 -1.30
N HIS A 170 -5.84 30.76 -1.66
CA HIS A 170 -4.66 30.74 -0.82
C HIS A 170 -4.06 32.12 -0.60
N LEU A 171 -4.02 32.95 -1.63
CA LEU A 171 -3.58 34.32 -1.55
C LEU A 171 -4.49 35.17 -0.64
N VAL A 172 -5.79 35.01 -0.74
CA VAL A 172 -6.75 35.71 0.12
C VAL A 172 -6.67 35.23 1.57
N GLY A 173 -6.52 33.92 1.78
CA GLY A 173 -6.47 33.34 3.12
C GLY A 173 -5.13 33.50 3.85
N SER A 174 -4.01 33.54 3.14
CA SER A 174 -2.68 33.53 3.72
C SER A 174 -1.85 34.78 3.47
N GLN A 175 -2.43 35.79 2.87
CA GLN A 175 -1.71 37.05 2.54
C GLN A 175 -1.11 37.68 3.80
N GLY A 176 -1.84 37.69 4.91
CA GLY A 176 -1.34 38.17 6.18
C GLY A 176 -0.24 37.29 6.78
N ASP A 177 -0.39 35.99 6.69
CA ASP A 177 0.58 35.02 7.22
C ASP A 177 1.85 34.96 6.38
N ALA A 178 1.75 35.07 5.07
CA ALA A 178 2.90 35.14 4.18
C ALA A 178 3.69 36.46 4.41
N MET A 179 3.02 37.56 4.63
CA MET A 179 3.66 38.82 4.98
C MET A 179 4.32 38.76 6.36
N LYS A 180 3.70 38.14 7.34
CA LYS A 180 4.28 37.89 8.66
C LYS A 180 5.51 36.99 8.58
N ALA A 181 5.43 35.93 7.80
CA ALA A 181 6.56 35.03 7.61
C ALA A 181 7.72 35.71 6.89
N ALA A 182 7.45 36.51 5.88
CA ALA A 182 8.46 37.29 5.17
C ALA A 182 9.08 38.38 6.06
N ALA A 183 8.28 39.03 6.90
CA ALA A 183 8.75 40.07 7.83
C ALA A 183 9.55 39.44 9.01
N ALA A 184 9.17 38.26 9.47
CA ALA A 184 9.84 37.57 10.56
C ALA A 184 11.14 36.87 10.15
N ASN A 185 11.31 36.58 8.88
CA ASN A 185 12.42 35.78 8.38
C ASN A 185 13.35 36.60 7.48
N THR A 186 14.04 37.53 8.09
CA THR A 186 15.05 38.36 7.41
C THR A 186 16.24 37.56 6.88
N GLY A 187 16.37 36.30 7.31
CA GLY A 187 17.41 35.38 6.88
C GLY A 187 17.02 34.47 5.72
N ALA A 188 15.78 34.57 5.22
CA ALA A 188 15.29 33.72 4.13
C ALA A 188 15.81 34.19 2.81
N GLY A 189 16.83 34.18 2.39
CA GLY A 189 17.54 34.46 1.18
C GLY A 189 16.83 35.22 0.05
N PRO A 190 17.53 35.52 -1.01
CA PRO A 190 16.99 36.35 -2.09
C PRO A 190 15.72 35.81 -2.77
N ALA A 191 15.54 34.48 -2.73
CA ALA A 191 14.39 33.83 -3.35
C ALA A 191 13.07 34.17 -2.65
N MET A 192 13.08 34.26 -1.32
CA MET A 192 11.88 34.62 -0.55
C MET A 192 11.60 36.12 -0.62
N ALA A 193 12.64 36.96 -0.62
CA ALA A 193 12.50 38.39 -0.87
C ALA A 193 11.96 38.67 -2.27
N PHE A 194 12.41 37.92 -3.24
CA PHE A 194 11.92 38.03 -4.63
C PHE A 194 10.46 37.58 -4.74
N MET A 195 10.08 36.50 -4.12
CA MET A 195 8.68 36.08 -4.04
C MET A 195 7.81 37.09 -3.31
N GLY A 196 8.31 37.64 -2.20
CA GLY A 196 7.61 38.68 -1.45
C GLY A 196 7.41 39.93 -2.28
N MET A 197 8.40 40.37 -3.01
CA MET A 197 8.31 41.53 -3.91
C MET A 197 7.43 41.26 -5.13
N GLY A 198 7.53 40.07 -5.71
CA GLY A 198 6.67 39.65 -6.80
C GLY A 198 5.20 39.60 -6.41
N MET A 199 4.91 39.05 -5.23
CA MET A 199 3.56 39.00 -4.67
C MET A 199 3.07 40.41 -4.26
N ALA A 200 3.92 41.23 -3.67
CA ALA A 200 3.58 42.60 -3.33
C ALA A 200 3.32 43.44 -4.58
N GLY A 201 4.10 43.25 -5.63
CA GLY A 201 3.86 43.84 -6.93
C GLY A 201 2.55 43.43 -7.55
N GLN A 202 2.21 42.13 -7.45
CA GLN A 202 0.92 41.62 -7.91
C GLN A 202 -0.25 42.06 -7.04
N ALA A 203 -0.07 42.09 -5.74
CA ALA A 203 -1.09 42.58 -4.82
C ALA A 203 -1.28 44.08 -4.88
N GLY A 204 -0.28 44.83 -5.26
CA GLY A 204 -0.33 46.27 -5.48
C GLY A 204 -0.99 46.73 -6.79
N GLY A 205 -1.70 45.84 -7.47
CA GLY A 205 -2.34 46.13 -8.76
C GLY A 205 -1.37 46.29 -9.85
N MET A 206 -0.27 45.68 -9.65
CA MET A 206 0.67 45.55 -10.64
C MET A 206 0.45 46.16 -11.88
N ASN A 207 1.29 46.81 -12.10
CA ASN A 207 1.43 47.38 -13.43
C ASN A 207 2.06 46.41 -14.40
#